data_f22957c4843d4885488741e5fbdad81a
#
_entry.id   f22957c4843d4885488741e5fbdad81a
#
_cell.length_a   1.000
_cell.length_b   1.000
_cell.length_c   1.000
_cell.angle_alpha   90.00
_cell.angle_beta   90.00
_cell.angle_gamma   90.00
#
_symmetry.space_group_name_H-M   'P 1'
#
loop_
_entity.id
_entity.type
_entity.pdbx_description
1 polymer ?
#
loop_
_entity_poly.entity_id
_entity_poly.type
_entity_poly.pdbx_seq_one_letter_code
_entity_poly.pdbx_strand_id
1 'polypeptide(L)'
;LLDVDFGTYPFVTSSNTTAAGACTGLGIAPNKVKDVFGIFKAYTTRVGSGPFPTEDFEEAGQTMAKVGNEFGSVTGRARRCGWLDLVALKYAVQVNGVTQLYMMKGDVLSGFDTLQVCTGYNYKGQKIQHLPYNIEPENVTPIFTEMKGWKADLTGMTTYDELPQELKTYIEFIEKEV
;
A
#
# COMPACT_ATOMS: atom_id res chain seq x y z
N LEU A 1 -3.21 -1.83 -7.82
CA LEU A 1 -4.23 -2.86 -8.13
C LEU A 1 -5.37 -2.31 -9.01
N LEU A 2 -5.12 -1.21 -9.72
CA LEU A 2 -6.11 -0.60 -10.62
C LEU A 2 -5.87 -0.92 -12.10
N ASP A 3 -4.82 -1.69 -12.43
CA ASP A 3 -4.56 -2.14 -13.79
C ASP A 3 -5.70 -3.03 -14.32
N VAL A 4 -6.05 -2.88 -15.59
CA VAL A 4 -7.19 -3.59 -16.20
C VAL A 4 -6.99 -5.10 -16.25
N ASP A 5 -5.74 -5.56 -16.43
CA ASP A 5 -5.40 -6.98 -16.56
C ASP A 5 -4.93 -7.60 -15.23
N PHE A 6 -4.19 -6.83 -14.43
CA PHE A 6 -3.53 -7.29 -13.20
C PHE A 6 -4.16 -6.77 -11.91
N GLY A 7 -5.19 -5.94 -12.01
CA GLY A 7 -5.88 -5.36 -10.85
C GLY A 7 -7.09 -6.17 -10.39
N THR A 8 -7.85 -5.55 -9.49
CA THR A 8 -9.04 -6.13 -8.87
C THR A 8 -10.28 -5.93 -9.74
N TYR A 9 -10.31 -6.56 -10.92
CA TYR A 9 -11.44 -6.47 -11.84
C TYR A 9 -12.76 -6.91 -11.17
N PRO A 10 -13.90 -6.22 -11.40
CA PRO A 10 -14.10 -5.09 -12.34
C PRO A 10 -13.79 -3.70 -11.76
N PHE A 11 -13.24 -3.59 -10.58
CA PHE A 11 -12.94 -2.34 -9.89
C PHE A 11 -11.55 -1.82 -10.26
N VAL A 12 -11.34 -1.56 -11.53
CA VAL A 12 -10.07 -1.14 -12.13
C VAL A 12 -10.25 0.12 -12.98
N THR A 13 -9.16 0.72 -13.42
CA THR A 13 -9.19 1.72 -14.49
C THR A 13 -9.19 1.02 -15.85
N SER A 14 -9.68 1.70 -16.89
CA SER A 14 -9.73 1.16 -18.25
C SER A 14 -8.39 1.29 -18.99
N SER A 15 -7.29 1.07 -18.29
CA SER A 15 -5.94 1.21 -18.85
C SER A 15 -4.95 0.28 -18.15
N ASN A 16 -3.84 -0.03 -18.83
CA ASN A 16 -2.71 -0.71 -18.20
C ASN A 16 -1.90 0.30 -17.40
N THR A 17 -1.87 0.09 -16.09
CA THR A 17 -1.17 0.96 -15.14
C THR A 17 0.13 0.34 -14.60
N THR A 18 0.50 -0.83 -15.10
CA THR A 18 1.79 -1.46 -14.78
C THR A 18 2.94 -0.81 -15.56
N ALA A 19 4.18 -1.05 -15.12
CA ALA A 19 5.39 -0.57 -15.80
C ALA A 19 5.46 -1.05 -17.26
N ALA A 20 4.90 -2.22 -17.58
CA ALA A 20 4.79 -2.74 -18.95
C ALA A 20 3.95 -1.83 -19.86
N GLY A 21 2.99 -1.08 -19.31
CA GLY A 21 2.19 -0.10 -20.02
C GLY A 21 3.02 1.03 -20.65
N ALA A 22 4.18 1.35 -20.06
CA ALA A 22 5.11 2.32 -20.64
C ALA A 22 5.70 1.80 -21.96
N CYS A 23 6.00 0.51 -22.07
CA CYS A 23 6.53 -0.08 -23.29
C CYS A 23 5.51 -0.03 -24.44
N THR A 24 4.26 -0.41 -24.16
CA THR A 24 3.20 -0.40 -25.17
C THR A 24 2.75 1.03 -25.52
N GLY A 25 2.65 1.91 -24.52
CA GLY A 25 2.19 3.28 -24.72
C GLY A 25 3.21 4.18 -25.43
N LEU A 26 4.50 3.97 -25.19
CA LEU A 26 5.58 4.76 -25.80
C LEU A 26 6.24 4.08 -27.00
N GLY A 27 5.92 2.81 -27.27
CA GLY A 27 6.55 2.03 -28.33
C GLY A 27 8.03 1.75 -28.07
N ILE A 28 8.43 1.58 -26.83
CA ILE A 28 9.82 1.28 -26.44
C ILE A 28 10.01 -0.20 -26.12
N ALA A 29 11.19 -0.72 -26.41
CA ALA A 29 11.52 -2.11 -26.09
C ALA A 29 11.63 -2.32 -24.56
N PRO A 30 11.15 -3.47 -23.98
CA PRO A 30 11.18 -3.72 -22.55
C PRO A 30 12.58 -3.60 -21.92
N ASN A 31 13.62 -3.98 -22.65
CA ASN A 31 15.02 -3.90 -22.18
C ASN A 31 15.58 -2.45 -22.09
N LYS A 32 14.79 -1.45 -22.47
CA LYS A 32 15.11 -0.03 -22.26
C LYS A 32 14.62 0.50 -20.92
N VAL A 33 13.68 -0.18 -20.28
CA VAL A 33 13.28 0.10 -18.90
C VAL A 33 14.30 -0.60 -18.00
N LYS A 34 15.11 0.18 -17.27
CA LYS A 34 16.17 -0.34 -16.39
C LYS A 34 15.68 -0.41 -14.95
N ASP A 35 15.28 0.73 -14.41
CA ASP A 35 14.88 0.86 -13.03
C ASP A 35 13.41 1.26 -12.94
N VAL A 36 12.68 0.62 -12.04
CA VAL A 36 11.29 0.92 -11.75
C VAL A 36 11.19 1.34 -10.29
N PHE A 37 10.90 2.61 -10.07
CA PHE A 37 10.71 3.18 -8.74
C PHE A 37 9.25 3.05 -8.31
N GLY A 38 8.99 2.23 -7.30
CA GLY A 38 7.70 2.09 -6.68
C GLY A 38 7.48 3.13 -5.60
N ILE A 39 6.45 3.95 -5.71
CA ILE A 39 6.06 4.89 -4.67
C ILE A 39 4.84 4.33 -3.94
N PHE A 40 4.93 4.18 -2.63
CA PHE A 40 3.81 3.70 -1.80
C PHE A 40 3.67 4.54 -0.53
N LYS A 41 2.55 4.46 0.13
CA LYS A 41 2.29 5.11 1.40
C LYS A 41 2.57 4.14 2.55
N ALA A 42 2.93 4.66 3.70
CA ALA A 42 3.06 3.87 4.93
C ALA A 42 1.74 3.18 5.38
N TYR A 43 0.63 3.47 4.73
CA TYR A 43 -0.69 2.87 4.89
C TYR A 43 -1.36 2.71 3.52
N THR A 44 -2.47 1.98 3.45
CA THR A 44 -3.16 1.72 2.18
C THR A 44 -4.34 2.68 2.00
N THR A 45 -4.55 3.13 0.76
CA THR A 45 -5.73 3.92 0.39
C THR A 45 -6.39 3.38 -0.87
N ARG A 46 -7.71 3.53 -0.96
CA ARG A 46 -8.48 3.19 -2.15
C ARG A 46 -9.52 4.25 -2.48
N VAL A 47 -9.66 4.56 -3.75
CA VAL A 47 -10.76 5.39 -4.27
C VAL A 47 -11.81 4.49 -4.89
N GLY A 48 -13.08 4.74 -4.54
CA GLY A 48 -14.20 4.02 -5.12
C GLY A 48 -14.44 2.63 -4.54
N SER A 49 -15.27 1.88 -5.22
CA SER A 49 -15.67 0.54 -4.83
C SER A 49 -14.57 -0.50 -5.06
N GLY A 50 -14.81 -1.72 -4.62
CA GLY A 50 -13.92 -2.86 -4.77
C GLY A 50 -13.29 -3.31 -3.47
N PRO A 51 -12.59 -4.46 -3.51
CA PRO A 51 -12.05 -5.10 -2.32
C PRO A 51 -10.96 -4.26 -1.67
N PHE A 52 -11.00 -4.19 -0.35
CA PHE A 52 -9.99 -3.54 0.46
C PHE A 52 -9.87 -4.29 1.81
N PRO A 53 -9.16 -5.42 1.86
CA PRO A 53 -9.13 -6.27 3.03
C PRO A 53 -8.64 -5.60 4.31
N THR A 54 -7.74 -4.62 4.20
CA THR A 54 -7.16 -3.90 5.33
C THR A 54 -7.86 -2.57 5.62
N GLU A 55 -9.02 -2.30 5.01
CA GLU A 55 -9.79 -1.08 5.29
C GLU A 55 -10.17 -1.00 6.76
N ASP A 56 -9.95 0.16 7.34
CA ASP A 56 -10.30 0.45 8.73
C ASP A 56 -11.47 1.45 8.74
N PHE A 57 -12.61 1.00 9.26
CA PHE A 57 -13.83 1.80 9.38
C PHE A 57 -13.91 2.56 10.71
N GLU A 58 -12.99 2.25 11.63
CA GLU A 58 -12.94 2.79 12.97
C GLU A 58 -12.09 4.08 13.03
N GLU A 59 -11.63 4.41 14.21
CA GLU A 59 -10.87 5.62 14.50
C GLU A 59 -9.57 5.72 13.70
N ALA A 60 -8.88 4.62 13.48
CA ALA A 60 -7.60 4.62 12.78
C ALA A 60 -7.74 5.05 11.31
N GLY A 61 -8.70 4.47 10.59
CA GLY A 61 -8.96 4.84 9.19
C GLY A 61 -9.42 6.29 9.04
N GLN A 62 -10.26 6.78 9.96
CA GLN A 62 -10.72 8.17 9.99
C GLN A 62 -9.55 9.13 10.26
N THR A 63 -8.66 8.78 11.18
CA THR A 63 -7.46 9.56 11.50
C THR A 63 -6.52 9.62 10.31
N MET A 64 -6.22 8.49 9.66
CA MET A 64 -5.42 8.44 8.44
C MET A 64 -6.02 9.32 7.34
N ALA A 65 -7.34 9.26 7.12
CA ALA A 65 -8.02 10.05 6.11
C ALA A 65 -7.92 11.57 6.40
N LYS A 66 -8.12 11.96 7.64
CA LYS A 66 -8.09 13.37 8.08
C LYS A 66 -6.68 13.93 8.07
N VAL A 67 -5.73 13.28 8.76
CA VAL A 67 -4.34 13.75 8.86
C VAL A 67 -3.65 13.68 7.50
N GLY A 68 -3.88 12.59 6.76
CA GLY A 68 -3.34 12.39 5.42
C GLY A 68 -3.98 13.26 4.35
N ASN A 69 -5.05 14.01 4.66
CA ASN A 69 -5.84 14.77 3.69
C ASN A 69 -6.21 13.92 2.46
N GLU A 70 -6.80 12.74 2.74
CA GLU A 70 -7.03 11.72 1.72
C GLU A 70 -8.30 12.00 0.91
N PHE A 71 -8.19 12.99 0.04
CA PHE A 71 -9.23 13.36 -0.93
C PHE A 71 -8.65 13.41 -2.34
N GLY A 72 -9.49 13.16 -3.33
CA GLY A 72 -9.11 13.30 -4.74
C GLY A 72 -8.87 14.77 -5.08
N SER A 73 -7.70 15.08 -5.63
CA SER A 73 -7.31 16.46 -5.96
C SER A 73 -8.24 17.16 -6.95
N VAL A 74 -8.88 16.40 -7.84
CA VAL A 74 -9.77 16.95 -8.89
C VAL A 74 -11.23 16.88 -8.46
N THR A 75 -11.67 15.74 -7.94
CA THR A 75 -13.09 15.49 -7.64
C THR A 75 -13.45 15.73 -6.18
N GLY A 76 -12.49 15.94 -5.29
CA GLY A 76 -12.72 16.02 -3.85
C GLY A 76 -13.24 14.74 -3.19
N ARG A 77 -13.32 13.63 -3.96
CA ARG A 77 -13.85 12.37 -3.44
C ARG A 77 -12.97 11.80 -2.34
N ALA A 78 -13.57 11.48 -1.20
CA ALA A 78 -12.85 10.86 -0.09
C ALA A 78 -12.24 9.50 -0.50
N ARG A 79 -11.04 9.23 -0.03
CA ARG A 79 -10.38 7.93 -0.14
C ARG A 79 -10.67 7.09 1.09
N ARG A 80 -10.94 5.83 0.87
CA ARG A 80 -10.99 4.80 1.91
C ARG A 80 -9.57 4.58 2.42
N CYS A 81 -9.38 4.44 3.72
CA CYS A 81 -8.07 4.28 4.34
C CYS A 81 -8.03 3.00 5.18
N GLY A 82 -6.86 2.43 5.32
CA GLY A 82 -6.64 1.24 6.12
C GLY A 82 -5.15 0.94 6.29
N TRP A 83 -4.85 -0.10 7.05
CA TRP A 83 -3.49 -0.50 7.37
C TRP A 83 -2.70 -0.98 6.15
N LEU A 84 -1.38 -0.89 6.22
CA LEU A 84 -0.51 -1.32 5.12
C LEU A 84 -0.75 -2.80 4.80
N ASP A 85 -1.00 -3.07 3.52
CA ASP A 85 -1.19 -4.41 2.98
C ASP A 85 0.08 -4.85 2.24
N LEU A 86 0.94 -5.62 2.94
CA LEU A 86 2.18 -6.13 2.34
C LEU A 86 1.93 -7.21 1.29
N VAL A 87 0.83 -7.94 1.37
CA VAL A 87 0.49 -8.94 0.33
C VAL A 87 0.21 -8.24 -0.98
N ALA A 88 -0.58 -7.17 -0.94
CA ALA A 88 -0.86 -6.35 -2.11
C ALA A 88 0.38 -5.58 -2.59
N LEU A 89 1.24 -5.10 -1.68
CA LEU A 89 2.49 -4.43 -2.04
C LEU A 89 3.46 -5.38 -2.73
N LYS A 90 3.69 -6.59 -2.19
CA LYS A 90 4.52 -7.64 -2.82
C LYS A 90 4.03 -7.96 -4.22
N TYR A 91 2.74 -8.15 -4.39
CA TYR A 91 2.14 -8.38 -5.71
C TYR A 91 2.42 -7.20 -6.67
N ALA A 92 2.24 -5.97 -6.22
CA ALA A 92 2.51 -4.79 -7.04
C ALA A 92 4.00 -4.68 -7.42
N VAL A 93 4.92 -4.97 -6.49
CA VAL A 93 6.36 -5.03 -6.74
C VAL A 93 6.69 -6.07 -7.82
N GLN A 94 6.15 -7.26 -7.67
CA GLN A 94 6.40 -8.37 -8.61
C GLN A 94 5.89 -8.06 -10.01
N VAL A 95 4.64 -7.60 -10.15
CA VAL A 95 4.02 -7.33 -11.47
C VAL A 95 4.69 -6.18 -12.20
N ASN A 96 5.23 -5.21 -11.45
CA ASN A 96 5.91 -4.04 -12.03
C ASN A 96 7.43 -4.22 -12.18
N GLY A 97 8.02 -5.26 -11.60
CA GLY A 97 9.48 -5.42 -11.57
C GLY A 97 10.15 -4.26 -10.83
N VAL A 98 9.56 -3.82 -9.70
CA VAL A 98 10.08 -2.69 -8.92
C VAL A 98 11.47 -3.00 -8.41
N THR A 99 12.40 -2.08 -8.66
CA THR A 99 13.82 -2.19 -8.23
C THR A 99 14.10 -1.41 -6.96
N GLN A 100 13.33 -0.37 -6.69
CA GLN A 100 13.44 0.46 -5.49
C GLN A 100 12.07 0.94 -5.03
N LEU A 101 11.85 0.99 -3.71
CA LEU A 101 10.63 1.49 -3.10
C LEU A 101 10.88 2.79 -2.34
N TYR A 102 9.95 3.73 -2.51
CA TYR A 102 9.91 4.97 -1.75
C TYR A 102 8.65 5.03 -0.89
N MET A 103 8.83 4.96 0.42
CA MET A 103 7.72 5.10 1.36
C MET A 103 7.39 6.56 1.60
N MET A 104 6.12 6.91 1.40
CA MET A 104 5.59 8.24 1.62
C MET A 104 4.64 8.26 2.80
N LYS A 105 4.40 9.44 3.36
CA LYS A 105 3.36 9.68 4.37
C LYS A 105 3.55 8.88 5.67
N GLY A 106 4.79 8.64 6.09
CA GLY A 106 5.07 8.10 7.41
C GLY A 106 4.65 9.06 8.55
N ASP A 107 4.63 10.35 8.27
CA ASP A 107 4.14 11.41 9.15
C ASP A 107 2.67 11.25 9.54
N VAL A 108 1.85 10.74 8.65
CA VAL A 108 0.41 10.50 8.90
C VAL A 108 0.19 9.47 10.01
N LEU A 109 1.12 8.53 10.17
CA LEU A 109 1.06 7.52 11.22
C LEU A 109 1.68 7.99 12.55
N SER A 110 2.23 9.20 12.60
CA SER A 110 2.69 9.79 13.85
C SER A 110 1.55 9.98 14.84
N GLY A 111 1.74 9.51 16.05
CA GLY A 111 0.73 9.61 17.12
C GLY A 111 -0.04 8.33 17.42
N PHE A 112 -0.02 7.33 16.53
CA PHE A 112 -0.54 6.02 16.86
C PHE A 112 0.37 5.31 17.88
N ASP A 113 -0.25 4.64 18.88
CA ASP A 113 0.47 3.80 19.83
C ASP A 113 0.93 2.50 19.19
N THR A 114 0.06 1.92 18.41
CA THR A 114 0.25 0.67 17.67
C THR A 114 -0.15 0.82 16.22
N LEU A 115 0.59 0.15 15.36
CA LEU A 115 0.31 0.03 13.94
C LEU A 115 0.03 -1.43 13.60
N GLN A 116 -0.76 -1.66 12.58
CA GLN A 116 -1.02 -3.00 12.06
C GLN A 116 -0.51 -3.11 10.62
N VAL A 117 0.17 -4.20 10.32
CA VAL A 117 0.68 -4.50 8.99
C VAL A 117 0.14 -5.85 8.54
N CYS A 118 -0.59 -5.88 7.44
CA CYS A 118 -1.13 -7.13 6.92
C CYS A 118 -0.02 -7.94 6.23
N THR A 119 0.27 -9.12 6.78
CA THR A 119 1.32 -10.03 6.30
C THR A 119 0.78 -11.28 5.61
N GLY A 120 -0.52 -11.44 5.56
CA GLY A 120 -1.20 -12.57 4.94
C GLY A 120 -2.71 -12.43 5.02
N TYR A 121 -3.41 -13.38 4.41
CA TYR A 121 -4.86 -13.47 4.52
C TYR A 121 -5.28 -14.85 5.02
N ASN A 122 -6.38 -14.90 5.76
CA ASN A 122 -7.17 -16.10 5.89
C ASN A 122 -8.16 -16.13 4.72
N TYR A 123 -7.93 -17.03 3.78
CA TYR A 123 -8.74 -17.20 2.57
C TYR A 123 -9.48 -18.54 2.65
N LYS A 124 -10.80 -18.49 2.80
CA LYS A 124 -11.65 -19.71 2.90
C LYS A 124 -11.14 -20.69 3.97
N GLY A 125 -10.66 -20.16 5.12
CA GLY A 125 -10.14 -20.98 6.21
C GLY A 125 -8.67 -21.40 6.08
N GLN A 126 -7.97 -21.00 5.01
CA GLN A 126 -6.55 -21.28 4.81
C GLN A 126 -5.72 -20.01 4.86
N LYS A 127 -4.60 -20.07 5.56
CA LYS A 127 -3.62 -18.95 5.57
C LYS A 127 -2.85 -18.92 4.25
N ILE A 128 -2.90 -17.77 3.56
CA ILE A 128 -2.18 -17.53 2.31
C ILE A 128 -1.34 -16.24 2.43
N GLN A 129 -0.26 -16.15 1.63
CA GLN A 129 0.63 -14.98 1.56
C GLN A 129 0.72 -14.41 0.14
N HIS A 130 -0.27 -14.68 -0.68
CA HIS A 130 -0.39 -14.13 -2.03
C HIS A 130 -1.78 -13.52 -2.22
N LEU A 131 -1.90 -12.61 -3.15
CA LEU A 131 -3.17 -11.98 -3.48
C LEU A 131 -4.08 -13.02 -4.16
N PRO A 132 -5.25 -13.36 -3.60
CA PRO A 132 -6.16 -14.28 -4.22
C PRO A 132 -6.84 -13.64 -5.44
N TYR A 133 -7.20 -14.44 -6.42
CA TYR A 133 -7.90 -13.96 -7.62
C TYR A 133 -9.26 -13.33 -7.28
N ASN A 134 -10.01 -13.97 -6.39
CA ASN A 134 -11.30 -13.47 -5.94
C ASN A 134 -11.20 -12.95 -4.50
N ILE A 135 -11.29 -11.63 -4.35
CA ILE A 135 -11.21 -10.94 -3.06
C ILE A 135 -12.61 -10.48 -2.69
N GLU A 136 -13.37 -11.35 -2.08
CA GLU A 136 -14.67 -11.02 -1.50
C GLU A 136 -14.55 -10.91 0.03
N PRO A 137 -15.24 -9.97 0.67
CA PRO A 137 -15.15 -9.77 2.12
C PRO A 137 -15.44 -11.04 2.92
N GLU A 138 -16.33 -11.89 2.44
CA GLU A 138 -16.72 -13.15 3.07
C GLU A 138 -15.60 -14.21 3.01
N ASN A 139 -14.71 -14.08 2.06
CA ASN A 139 -13.67 -15.07 1.76
C ASN A 139 -12.27 -14.68 2.24
N VAL A 140 -12.04 -13.38 2.49
CA VAL A 140 -10.72 -12.83 2.79
C VAL A 140 -10.75 -12.03 4.08
N THR A 141 -9.99 -12.48 5.07
CA THR A 141 -9.75 -11.74 6.31
C THR A 141 -8.26 -11.46 6.45
N PRO A 142 -7.83 -10.21 6.68
CA PRO A 142 -6.42 -9.89 6.84
C PRO A 142 -5.83 -10.50 8.11
N ILE A 143 -4.57 -10.92 8.03
CA ILE A 143 -3.78 -11.36 9.18
C ILE A 143 -2.77 -10.26 9.45
N PHE A 144 -2.90 -9.62 10.61
CA PHE A 144 -2.06 -8.52 11.00
C PHE A 144 -0.89 -8.94 11.90
N THR A 145 0.24 -8.27 11.67
CA THR A 145 1.35 -8.17 12.61
C THR A 145 1.28 -6.80 13.25
N GLU A 146 1.23 -6.76 14.57
CA GLU A 146 1.24 -5.53 15.35
C GLU A 146 2.66 -5.01 15.50
N MET A 147 2.83 -3.70 15.33
CA MET A 147 4.09 -2.99 15.50
C MET A 147 3.88 -1.77 16.39
N LYS A 148 4.91 -1.38 17.12
CA LYS A 148 4.89 -0.17 17.92
C LYS A 148 4.88 1.06 17.01
N GLY A 149 3.98 2.00 17.27
CA GLY A 149 3.92 3.27 16.58
C GLY A 149 4.96 4.27 17.09
N TRP A 150 5.09 5.37 16.38
CA TRP A 150 5.97 6.48 16.77
C TRP A 150 5.15 7.74 17.08
N LYS A 151 5.62 8.51 18.07
CA LYS A 151 4.98 9.78 18.50
C LYS A 151 5.93 10.94 18.28
N ALA A 152 6.58 10.99 17.14
CA ALA A 152 7.55 12.03 16.79
C ALA A 152 7.03 12.87 15.63
N ASP A 153 7.29 14.18 15.70
CA ASP A 153 7.15 15.04 14.54
C ASP A 153 8.33 14.77 13.59
N LEU A 154 8.02 14.26 12.40
CA LEU A 154 9.02 13.94 11.39
C LEU A 154 9.42 15.17 10.55
N THR A 155 8.78 16.31 10.79
CA THR A 155 9.06 17.55 10.05
C THR A 155 10.49 18.01 10.29
N GLY A 156 11.25 18.17 9.22
CA GLY A 156 12.64 18.61 9.29
C GLY A 156 13.67 17.50 9.52
N MET A 157 13.27 16.25 9.76
CA MET A 157 14.19 15.11 9.71
C MET A 157 14.59 14.85 8.26
N THR A 158 15.89 14.87 7.98
CA THR A 158 16.43 14.77 6.61
C THR A 158 17.30 13.56 6.39
N THR A 159 17.68 12.88 7.46
CA THR A 159 18.54 11.69 7.40
C THR A 159 17.87 10.51 8.11
N TYR A 160 18.23 9.30 7.69
CA TYR A 160 17.72 8.07 8.30
C TYR A 160 18.04 8.00 9.80
N ASP A 161 19.20 8.50 10.20
CA ASP A 161 19.66 8.43 11.60
C ASP A 161 18.79 9.27 12.55
N GLU A 162 18.18 10.32 12.06
CA GLU A 162 17.26 11.20 12.83
C GLU A 162 15.89 10.57 13.08
N LEU A 163 15.51 9.55 12.30
CA LEU A 163 14.21 8.91 12.43
C LEU A 163 14.05 8.19 13.78
N PRO A 164 12.85 8.21 14.37
CA PRO A 164 12.57 7.45 15.59
C PRO A 164 12.77 5.95 15.36
N GLN A 165 13.23 5.25 16.40
CA GLN A 165 13.56 3.83 16.31
C GLN A 165 12.38 2.96 15.85
N GLU A 166 11.17 3.31 16.27
CA GLU A 166 9.94 2.61 15.87
C GLU A 166 9.69 2.72 14.36
N LEU A 167 9.94 3.90 13.77
CA LEU A 167 9.82 4.09 12.32
C LEU A 167 10.92 3.32 11.57
N LYS A 168 12.17 3.31 12.07
CA LYS A 168 13.24 2.48 11.52
C LYS A 168 12.86 1.00 11.52
N THR A 169 12.34 0.51 12.64
CA THR A 169 11.87 -0.88 12.77
C THR A 169 10.74 -1.20 11.79
N TYR A 170 9.84 -0.24 11.56
CA TYR A 170 8.77 -0.37 10.58
C TYR A 170 9.32 -0.47 9.15
N ILE A 171 10.29 0.39 8.79
CA ILE A 171 10.97 0.37 7.49
C ILE A 171 11.71 -0.95 7.29
N GLU A 172 12.55 -1.35 8.25
CA GLU A 172 13.32 -2.60 8.21
C GLU A 172 12.42 -3.84 8.10
N PHE A 173 11.24 -3.80 8.76
CA PHE A 173 10.27 -4.87 8.63
C PHE A 173 9.72 -4.98 7.21
N ILE A 174 9.37 -3.84 6.58
CA ILE A 174 8.89 -3.80 5.20
C ILE A 174 10.00 -4.28 4.24
N GLU A 175 11.23 -3.78 4.39
CA GLU A 175 12.38 -4.18 3.56
C GLU A 175 12.66 -5.68 3.62
N LYS A 176 12.50 -6.29 4.79
CA LYS A 176 12.67 -7.74 4.96
C LYS A 176 11.56 -8.55 4.30
N GLU A 177 10.36 -8.00 4.25
CA GLU A 177 9.18 -8.71 3.78
C GLU A 177 8.97 -8.56 2.27
N VAL A 178 9.44 -7.49 1.66
CA VAL A 178 9.28 -7.17 0.24
C VAL A 178 10.57 -7.39 -0.54
#